data_c68c93eddf556b0857296260a9129a3f
#
_entry.id   c68c93eddf556b0857296260a9129a3f
#
_cell.length_a   1.000
_cell.length_b   1.000
_cell.length_c   1.000
_cell.angle_alpha   90.00
_cell.angle_beta   90.00
_cell.angle_gamma   90.00
#
_symmetry.space_group_name_H-M   'P 1'
#
loop_
_entity.id
_entity.type
_entity.pdbx_description
1 polymer ?
#
loop_
_entity_poly.entity_id
_entity_poly.type
_entity_poly.pdbx_seq_one_letter_code
_entity_poly.pdbx_strand_id
1 'polypeptide(L)' 'MNNKQIRELFTELSAKPGHILNLSRRQLEEIVEDVLDMDISEQPESNANRLKTLLKSLSDDQCNQLITAIRAA' A
#
# COMPACT_ATOMS: atom_id res chain seq x y z
N MET A 1 8.67 -7.37 2.07
CA MET A 1 8.05 -7.94 3.30
C MET A 1 7.55 -9.35 3.02
N ASN A 2 7.62 -10.22 4.00
CA ASN A 2 7.05 -11.56 3.88
C ASN A 2 5.54 -11.55 4.20
N ASN A 3 4.87 -12.68 3.96
CA ASN A 3 3.41 -12.76 4.16
C ASN A 3 2.98 -12.50 5.60
N LYS A 4 3.77 -12.92 6.58
CA LYS A 4 3.46 -12.69 7.99
C LYS A 4 3.51 -11.21 8.33
N GLN A 5 4.54 -10.52 7.89
CA GLN A 5 4.70 -9.07 8.11
C GLN A 5 3.57 -8.28 7.45
N ILE A 6 3.19 -8.66 6.24
CA ILE A 6 2.08 -8.02 5.53
C ILE A 6 0.77 -8.22 6.27
N ARG A 7 0.53 -9.43 6.78
CA ARG A 7 -0.69 -9.74 7.53
C ARG A 7 -0.79 -8.91 8.81
N GLU A 8 0.31 -8.80 9.55
CA GLU A 8 0.37 -8.00 10.77
C GLU A 8 0.12 -6.51 10.48
N LEU A 9 0.74 -5.99 9.42
CA LEU A 9 0.53 -4.62 8.99
C LEU A 9 -0.93 -4.36 8.62
N PHE A 10 -1.56 -5.29 7.91
CA PHE A 10 -2.95 -5.13 7.47
C PHE A 10 -3.95 -5.21 8.62
N THR A 11 -3.61 -5.88 9.72
CA THR A 11 -4.43 -5.84 10.93
C THR A 11 -4.58 -4.38 11.43
N GLU A 12 -3.53 -3.58 11.27
CA GLU A 12 -3.53 -2.17 11.64
C GLU A 12 -4.20 -1.28 10.58
N LEU A 13 -3.92 -1.53 9.29
CA LEU A 13 -4.29 -0.62 8.21
C LEU A 13 -5.66 -0.90 7.60
N SER A 14 -6.18 -2.12 7.67
CA SER A 14 -7.45 -2.47 7.03
C SER A 14 -8.63 -2.09 7.91
N ALA A 15 -9.30 -1.00 7.58
CA ALA A 15 -10.53 -0.58 8.25
C ALA A 15 -11.76 -1.35 7.73
N LYS A 16 -11.74 -1.72 6.44
CA LYS A 16 -12.81 -2.47 5.77
C LYS A 16 -12.17 -3.44 4.77
N PRO A 17 -12.85 -4.54 4.40
CA PRO A 17 -12.33 -5.45 3.37
C PRO A 17 -12.00 -4.68 2.08
N GLY A 18 -10.79 -4.88 1.57
CA GLY A 18 -10.32 -4.25 0.33
C GLY A 18 -9.86 -2.81 0.46
N HIS A 19 -9.99 -2.20 1.63
CA HIS A 19 -9.61 -0.81 1.87
C HIS A 19 -8.36 -0.70 2.74
N ILE A 20 -7.60 0.37 2.53
CA ILE A 20 -6.46 0.76 3.36
C ILE A 20 -6.80 2.10 4.00
N LEU A 21 -7.04 2.10 5.31
CA LEU A 21 -7.51 3.28 6.06
C LEU A 21 -8.72 3.89 5.33
N ASN A 22 -8.74 5.21 5.18
CA ASN A 22 -9.80 5.92 4.45
C ASN A 22 -9.32 6.39 3.07
N LEU A 23 -8.28 5.78 2.53
CA LEU A 23 -7.71 6.20 1.25
C LEU A 23 -8.62 5.80 0.09
N SER A 24 -8.86 6.74 -0.82
CA SER A 24 -9.47 6.42 -2.10
C SER A 24 -8.45 5.72 -3.01
N ARG A 25 -8.91 5.14 -4.10
CA ARG A 25 -8.02 4.56 -5.10
C ARG A 25 -7.00 5.57 -5.59
N ARG A 26 -7.45 6.78 -5.90
CA ARG A 26 -6.60 7.85 -6.41
C ARG A 26 -5.57 8.31 -5.37
N GLN A 27 -5.97 8.42 -4.11
CA GLN A 27 -5.04 8.81 -3.05
C GLN A 27 -3.89 7.83 -2.90
N LEU A 28 -4.18 6.52 -2.93
CA LEU A 28 -3.12 5.51 -2.90
C LEU A 28 -2.22 5.60 -4.12
N GLU A 29 -2.79 5.79 -5.31
CA GLU A 29 -2.04 5.95 -6.55
C GLU A 29 -1.09 7.16 -6.48
N GLU A 30 -1.56 8.28 -5.96
CA GLU A 30 -0.74 9.47 -5.78
C GLU A 30 0.41 9.25 -4.80
N ILE A 31 0.15 8.57 -3.68
CA ILE A 31 1.18 8.25 -2.70
C ILE A 31 2.26 7.36 -3.32
N VAL A 32 1.87 6.32 -4.04
CA VAL A 32 2.80 5.41 -4.70
C VAL A 32 3.65 6.15 -5.73
N GLU A 33 3.04 7.02 -6.52
CA GLU A 33 3.77 7.81 -7.51
C GLU A 33 4.77 8.75 -6.84
N ASP A 34 4.36 9.44 -5.79
CA ASP A 34 5.22 10.40 -5.09
C ASP A 34 6.40 9.71 -4.39
N VAL A 35 6.18 8.56 -3.78
CA VAL A 35 7.20 7.87 -2.98
C VAL A 35 8.11 7.00 -3.84
N LEU A 36 7.55 6.30 -4.82
CA LEU A 36 8.24 5.25 -5.58
C LEU A 36 8.42 5.57 -7.06
N ASP A 37 7.85 6.67 -7.53
CA ASP A 37 7.83 7.02 -8.96
C ASP A 37 7.24 5.90 -9.83
N MET A 38 6.17 5.27 -9.33
CA MET A 38 5.48 4.17 -9.99
C MET A 38 4.01 4.54 -10.24
N ASP A 39 3.48 4.14 -11.40
CA ASP A 39 2.08 4.32 -11.76
C ASP A 39 1.35 2.99 -11.62
N ILE A 40 0.39 2.93 -10.68
CA ILE A 40 -0.47 1.76 -10.48
C ILE A 40 -1.92 2.04 -10.88
N SER A 41 -2.18 3.13 -11.57
CA SER A 41 -3.55 3.58 -11.88
C SER A 41 -4.33 2.59 -12.75
N GLU A 42 -3.65 1.79 -13.56
CA GLU A 42 -4.29 0.80 -14.43
C GLU A 42 -4.55 -0.55 -13.76
N GLN A 43 -4.07 -0.75 -12.54
CA GLN A 43 -4.30 -2.01 -11.82
C GLN A 43 -5.74 -2.04 -11.30
N PRO A 44 -6.54 -3.07 -11.68
CA PRO A 44 -7.96 -3.09 -11.33
C PRO A 44 -8.27 -3.56 -9.91
N GLU A 45 -7.30 -4.13 -9.21
CA GLU A 45 -7.47 -4.70 -7.89
C GLU A 45 -7.83 -3.63 -6.85
N SER A 46 -8.32 -4.07 -5.70
CA SER A 46 -8.59 -3.18 -4.56
C SER A 46 -7.30 -2.56 -4.03
N ASN A 47 -7.42 -1.49 -3.25
CA ASN A 47 -6.28 -0.87 -2.59
C ASN A 47 -5.48 -1.89 -1.76
N ALA A 48 -6.18 -2.75 -1.02
CA ALA A 48 -5.53 -3.77 -0.20
C ALA A 48 -4.69 -4.72 -1.06
N ASN A 49 -5.24 -5.22 -2.17
CA ASN A 49 -4.53 -6.16 -3.03
C ASN A 49 -3.37 -5.48 -3.77
N ARG A 50 -3.55 -4.25 -4.23
CA ARG A 50 -2.47 -3.49 -4.87
C ARG A 50 -1.31 -3.26 -3.89
N LEU A 51 -1.62 -2.90 -2.66
CA LEU A 51 -0.59 -2.69 -1.63
C LEU A 51 0.12 -3.99 -1.27
N LYS A 52 -0.61 -5.10 -1.12
CA LYS A 52 0.01 -6.40 -0.86
C LYS A 52 1.02 -6.79 -1.94
N THR A 53 0.65 -6.61 -3.19
CA THR A 53 1.53 -6.91 -4.34
C THR A 53 2.79 -6.07 -4.28
N LEU A 54 2.67 -4.78 -4.01
CA LEU A 54 3.82 -3.88 -3.88
C LEU A 54 4.74 -4.30 -2.74
N LEU A 55 4.19 -4.56 -1.56
CA LEU A 55 4.99 -4.91 -0.38
C LEU A 55 5.76 -6.22 -0.56
N LYS A 56 5.28 -7.14 -1.40
CA LYS A 56 5.98 -8.38 -1.69
C LYS A 56 7.16 -8.18 -2.63
N SER A 57 7.12 -7.18 -3.50
CA SER A 57 8.13 -6.98 -4.55
C SER A 57 9.15 -5.89 -4.23
N LEU A 58 8.82 -4.95 -3.35
CA LEU A 58 9.69 -3.83 -3.01
C LEU A 58 10.77 -4.22 -1.99
N SER A 59 11.87 -3.47 -1.97
CA SER A 59 12.88 -3.59 -0.92
C SER A 59 12.29 -3.16 0.43
N ASP A 60 12.96 -3.53 1.53
CA ASP A 60 12.52 -3.14 2.88
C ASP A 60 12.50 -1.62 3.04
N ASP A 61 13.49 -0.92 2.50
CA ASP A 61 13.53 0.55 2.55
C ASP A 61 12.34 1.17 1.81
N GLN A 62 12.03 0.66 0.62
CA GLN A 62 10.88 1.13 -0.14
C GLN A 62 9.57 0.84 0.57
N CYS A 63 9.43 -0.34 1.16
CA CYS A 63 8.26 -0.70 1.96
C CYS A 63 8.08 0.28 3.12
N ASN A 64 9.16 0.58 3.84
CA ASN A 64 9.10 1.51 4.97
C ASN A 64 8.72 2.93 4.54
N GLN A 65 9.26 3.40 3.43
CA GLN A 65 8.91 4.72 2.89
C GLN A 65 7.43 4.79 2.52
N LEU A 66 6.93 3.76 1.86
CA LEU A 66 5.53 3.70 1.44
C LEU A 66 4.59 3.64 2.65
N ILE A 67 4.89 2.79 3.62
CA ILE A 67 4.08 2.65 4.84
C ILE A 67 4.04 3.96 5.63
N THR A 68 5.17 4.62 5.77
CA THR A 68 5.25 5.91 6.45
C THR A 68 4.38 6.95 5.77
N ALA A 69 4.42 7.02 4.44
CA ALA A 69 3.60 7.94 3.66
C ALA A 69 2.10 7.64 3.81
N ILE A 70 1.72 6.37 3.81
CA ILE A 70 0.33 5.95 4.00
C ILE A 70 -0.18 6.36 5.38
N ARG A 71 0.62 6.17 6.43
CA ARG A 71 0.24 6.55 7.80
C ARG A 71 0.11 8.06 7.98
N ALA A 72 0.84 8.83 7.19
CA ALA A 72 0.81 10.30 7.24
C ALA A 72 -0.33 10.91 6.45
N ALA A 73 -0.98 10.13 5.61
CA ALA A 73 -2.05 10.60 4.74
C ALA A 73 -3.37 10.85 5.47
#